data_13d4c7e8b6dd134c6611438a74522a65
#
_entry.id   13d4c7e8b6dd134c6611438a74522a65
#
_cell.length_a   1.000
_cell.length_b   1.000
_cell.length_c   1.000
_cell.angle_alpha   90.00
_cell.angle_beta   90.00
_cell.angle_gamma   90.00
#
_symmetry.space_group_name_H-M   'P 1'
#
loop_
_entity.id
_entity.type
_entity.pdbx_description
1 polymer ?
#
loop_
_entity_poly.entity_id
_entity_poly.type
_entity_poly.pdbx_seq_one_letter_code
_entity_poly.pdbx_strand_id
1 'polypeptide(L)'
;MVTFEFDGEKYKAASKHQKEWGNDLISEFSFKGNEAVLDLGCGDGVLTEQLALSVPRGTALGIDSSVHMIETAKTIHRNNLKFTHLDINKMNFENEFDLIFSNAALHWVKDHKQLLKNSYKALKACGKILWDFGGFGNCANFIDVIQKKISEHNYAQYFKAYEWPWFMPSKKQYMDFISAIGFSSYTIKERNKDRYFSNASEMIRWIDQPCLVPFLKQIPQELKETFRQEVITEMLKRTQQPDGTYFEAFRRIRIYAQKQEETR
;
A
#
# COMPACT_ATOMS: atom_id res chain seq x y z
N MET A 1 12.80 -3.59 -10.57
CA MET A 1 12.19 -2.67 -9.59
C MET A 1 12.98 -2.77 -8.30
N VAL A 2 13.28 -1.66 -7.67
CA VAL A 2 13.99 -1.67 -6.38
C VAL A 2 12.99 -2.10 -5.31
N THR A 3 13.18 -3.27 -4.73
CA THR A 3 12.43 -3.73 -3.55
C THR A 3 12.92 -2.95 -2.33
N PHE A 4 11.98 -2.43 -1.56
CA PHE A 4 12.29 -1.78 -0.29
C PHE A 4 12.07 -2.79 0.83
N GLU A 5 13.13 -3.05 1.60
CA GLU A 5 13.04 -3.88 2.79
C GLU A 5 12.64 -3.01 3.98
N PHE A 6 11.54 -3.36 4.61
CA PHE A 6 11.04 -2.72 5.81
C PHE A 6 11.33 -3.58 7.03
N ASP A 7 11.64 -2.93 8.15
CA ASP A 7 11.73 -3.59 9.45
C ASP A 7 10.29 -3.93 9.91
N GLY A 8 9.94 -5.21 9.91
CA GLY A 8 8.58 -5.69 10.18
C GLY A 8 8.08 -5.29 11.57
N GLU A 9 8.94 -5.29 12.59
CA GLU A 9 8.59 -4.90 13.96
C GLU A 9 8.30 -3.40 14.07
N LYS A 10 9.18 -2.56 13.51
CA LYS A 10 8.98 -1.11 13.49
C LYS A 10 7.79 -0.72 12.62
N TYR A 11 7.61 -1.38 11.48
CA TYR A 11 6.45 -1.19 10.61
C TYR A 11 5.14 -1.54 11.34
N LYS A 12 5.11 -2.65 12.08
CA LYS A 12 3.95 -3.07 12.87
C LYS A 12 3.50 -1.99 13.87
N ALA A 13 4.45 -1.32 14.51
CA ALA A 13 4.17 -0.20 15.43
C ALA A 13 3.72 1.07 14.71
N ALA A 14 4.23 1.35 13.50
CA ALA A 14 3.93 2.54 12.71
C ALA A 14 2.64 2.42 11.87
N SER A 15 2.16 1.19 11.59
CA SER A 15 1.09 0.90 10.62
C SER A 15 -0.31 0.77 11.21
N LYS A 16 -0.54 1.23 12.45
CA LYS A 16 -1.84 1.09 13.14
C LYS A 16 -3.01 1.59 12.30
N HIS A 17 -2.87 2.78 11.71
CA HIS A 17 -3.92 3.37 10.90
C HIS A 17 -4.16 2.64 9.57
N GLN A 18 -3.10 2.06 8.95
CA GLN A 18 -3.29 1.24 7.76
C GLN A 18 -4.12 -0.01 8.06
N LYS A 19 -3.92 -0.63 9.22
CA LYS A 19 -4.70 -1.79 9.68
C LYS A 19 -6.16 -1.42 9.95
N GLU A 20 -6.42 -0.26 10.58
CA GLU A 20 -7.77 0.27 10.75
C GLU A 20 -8.48 0.44 9.39
N TRP A 21 -7.81 1.05 8.40
CA TRP A 21 -8.37 1.22 7.07
C TRP A 21 -8.59 -0.11 6.34
N GLY A 22 -7.70 -1.09 6.54
CA GLY A 22 -7.85 -2.42 5.98
C GLY A 22 -9.04 -3.18 6.57
N ASN A 23 -9.25 -3.08 7.88
CA ASN A 23 -10.42 -3.66 8.54
C ASN A 23 -11.73 -3.00 8.07
N ASP A 24 -11.75 -1.66 7.94
CA ASP A 24 -12.88 -0.95 7.32
C ASP A 24 -13.17 -1.48 5.91
N LEU A 25 -12.10 -1.72 5.13
CA LEU A 25 -12.22 -2.21 3.76
C LEU A 25 -12.78 -3.64 3.72
N ILE A 26 -12.28 -4.52 4.58
CA ILE A 26 -12.77 -5.91 4.72
C ILE A 26 -14.25 -5.92 5.10
N SER A 27 -14.68 -5.04 6.01
CA SER A 27 -16.08 -4.96 6.48
C SER A 27 -17.06 -4.51 5.41
N GLU A 28 -16.60 -3.85 4.34
CA GLU A 28 -17.46 -3.45 3.20
C GLU A 28 -17.75 -4.62 2.24
N PHE A 29 -17.09 -5.78 2.40
CA PHE A 29 -17.29 -6.94 1.54
C PHE A 29 -18.13 -8.00 2.22
N SER A 30 -19.16 -8.48 1.51
CA SER A 30 -20.03 -9.56 2.00
C SER A 30 -19.44 -10.92 1.60
N PHE A 31 -18.75 -11.56 2.54
CA PHE A 31 -18.16 -12.88 2.34
C PHE A 31 -19.24 -13.98 2.44
N LYS A 32 -19.17 -14.98 1.56
CA LYS A 32 -19.93 -16.23 1.63
C LYS A 32 -19.23 -17.28 2.51
N GLY A 33 -17.94 -17.05 2.79
CA GLY A 33 -17.09 -17.88 3.63
C GLY A 33 -16.38 -19.02 2.90
N ASN A 34 -16.44 -19.08 1.56
CA ASN A 34 -15.82 -20.11 0.72
C ASN A 34 -14.99 -19.53 -0.43
N GLU A 35 -14.70 -18.22 -0.40
CA GLU A 35 -13.93 -17.56 -1.42
C GLU A 35 -12.44 -17.97 -1.38
N ALA A 36 -11.81 -18.03 -2.54
CA ALA A 36 -10.37 -17.97 -2.70
C ALA A 36 -9.94 -16.50 -2.79
N VAL A 37 -9.17 -16.03 -1.82
CA VAL A 37 -8.77 -14.62 -1.67
C VAL A 37 -7.27 -14.47 -1.92
N LEU A 38 -6.88 -13.48 -2.73
CA LEU A 38 -5.49 -13.02 -2.90
C LEU A 38 -5.33 -11.65 -2.27
N ASP A 39 -4.35 -11.48 -1.39
CA ASP A 39 -3.96 -10.21 -0.78
C ASP A 39 -2.64 -9.71 -1.40
N LEU A 40 -2.72 -8.60 -2.15
CA LEU A 40 -1.58 -8.00 -2.84
C LEU A 40 -0.85 -7.00 -1.93
N GLY A 41 0.41 -7.28 -1.60
CA GLY A 41 1.20 -6.50 -0.65
C GLY A 41 0.72 -6.74 0.78
N CYS A 42 0.71 -8.02 1.18
CA CYS A 42 0.14 -8.46 2.46
C CYS A 42 0.91 -7.98 3.70
N GLY A 43 2.13 -7.48 3.52
CA GLY A 43 2.98 -6.99 4.61
C GLY A 43 3.19 -8.04 5.71
N ASP A 44 2.94 -7.67 6.95
CA ASP A 44 3.08 -8.54 8.14
C ASP A 44 1.98 -9.63 8.28
N GLY A 45 1.07 -9.72 7.32
CA GLY A 45 0.04 -10.76 7.22
C GLY A 45 -1.20 -10.57 8.08
N VAL A 46 -1.29 -9.53 8.90
CA VAL A 46 -2.41 -9.33 9.84
C VAL A 46 -3.76 -9.18 9.13
N LEU A 47 -3.81 -8.42 8.02
CA LEU A 47 -5.06 -8.29 7.26
C LEU A 47 -5.39 -9.56 6.46
N THR A 48 -4.37 -10.27 5.96
CA THR A 48 -4.58 -11.56 5.29
C THR A 48 -5.15 -12.61 6.25
N GLU A 49 -4.74 -12.56 7.52
CA GLU A 49 -5.33 -13.39 8.57
C GLU A 49 -6.82 -13.07 8.77
N GLN A 50 -7.20 -11.79 8.81
CA GLN A 50 -8.62 -11.39 8.91
C GLN A 50 -9.43 -11.86 7.69
N LEU A 51 -8.85 -11.81 6.49
CA LEU A 51 -9.45 -12.38 5.29
C LEU A 51 -9.63 -13.89 5.43
N ALA A 52 -8.62 -14.64 5.90
CA ALA A 52 -8.71 -16.08 6.14
C ALA A 52 -9.81 -16.45 7.15
N LEU A 53 -9.98 -15.64 8.20
CA LEU A 53 -11.06 -15.78 9.18
C LEU A 53 -12.45 -15.55 8.55
N SER A 54 -12.53 -14.63 7.58
CA SER A 54 -13.78 -14.32 6.87
C SER A 54 -14.18 -15.41 5.87
N VAL A 55 -13.23 -16.29 5.49
CA VAL A 55 -13.47 -17.38 4.52
C VAL A 55 -13.09 -18.75 5.10
N PRO A 56 -13.79 -19.23 6.15
CA PRO A 56 -13.39 -20.45 6.89
C PRO A 56 -13.45 -21.73 6.05
N ARG A 57 -14.21 -21.75 4.94
CA ARG A 57 -14.29 -22.85 3.97
C ARG A 57 -13.58 -22.54 2.66
N GLY A 58 -12.97 -21.36 2.56
CA GLY A 58 -12.18 -20.88 1.43
C GLY A 58 -10.69 -20.89 1.73
N THR A 59 -9.94 -20.05 1.01
CA THR A 59 -8.49 -19.92 1.18
C THR A 59 -8.07 -18.45 1.10
N ALA A 60 -7.01 -18.07 1.81
CA ALA A 60 -6.37 -16.78 1.67
C ALA A 60 -4.87 -16.97 1.34
N LEU A 61 -4.41 -16.27 0.32
CA LEU A 61 -3.02 -16.19 -0.09
C LEU A 61 -2.54 -14.76 0.01
N GLY A 62 -1.54 -14.49 0.85
CA GLY A 62 -0.85 -13.20 0.90
C GLY A 62 0.43 -13.24 0.08
N ILE A 63 0.64 -12.24 -0.75
CA ILE A 63 1.92 -12.04 -1.47
C ILE A 63 2.52 -10.68 -1.13
N ASP A 64 3.85 -10.65 -0.95
CA ASP A 64 4.62 -9.43 -0.75
C ASP A 64 6.01 -9.57 -1.36
N SER A 65 6.59 -8.46 -1.80
CA SER A 65 7.94 -8.41 -2.40
C SER A 65 9.06 -8.28 -1.37
N SER A 66 8.76 -8.02 -0.10
CA SER A 66 9.72 -7.96 1.00
C SER A 66 9.87 -9.33 1.67
N VAL A 67 11.09 -9.84 1.69
CA VAL A 67 11.41 -11.11 2.37
C VAL A 67 11.10 -11.02 3.87
N HIS A 68 11.49 -9.93 4.53
CA HIS A 68 11.27 -9.73 5.97
C HIS A 68 9.79 -9.65 6.34
N MET A 69 8.96 -9.02 5.48
CA MET A 69 7.51 -9.01 5.69
C MET A 69 6.93 -10.42 5.61
N ILE A 70 7.34 -11.21 4.62
CA ILE A 70 6.87 -12.59 4.47
C ILE A 70 7.36 -13.50 5.61
N GLU A 71 8.59 -13.30 6.11
CA GLU A 71 9.07 -14.02 7.29
C GLU A 71 8.20 -13.70 8.52
N THR A 72 7.87 -12.43 8.73
CA THR A 72 6.96 -12.01 9.79
C THR A 72 5.56 -12.61 9.59
N ALA A 73 5.00 -12.51 8.38
CA ALA A 73 3.67 -13.03 8.08
C ALA A 73 3.57 -14.54 8.31
N LYS A 74 4.61 -15.30 7.96
CA LYS A 74 4.67 -16.76 8.16
C LYS A 74 4.63 -17.22 9.61
N THR A 75 4.78 -16.32 10.58
CA THR A 75 4.55 -16.64 12.00
C THR A 75 3.06 -16.85 12.31
N ILE A 76 2.17 -16.42 11.43
CA ILE A 76 0.73 -16.61 11.54
C ILE A 76 0.35 -17.95 10.92
N HIS A 77 -0.21 -18.85 11.70
CA HIS A 77 -0.57 -20.20 11.25
C HIS A 77 -2.07 -20.42 11.24
N ARG A 78 -2.63 -20.76 10.07
CA ARG A 78 -4.01 -21.22 9.86
C ARG A 78 -4.07 -22.22 8.70
N ASN A 79 -4.99 -23.16 8.75
CA ASN A 79 -5.10 -24.22 7.73
C ASN A 79 -5.45 -23.70 6.33
N ASN A 80 -6.16 -22.56 6.25
CA ASN A 80 -6.61 -21.94 5.01
C ASN A 80 -5.82 -20.67 4.62
N LEU A 81 -4.63 -20.44 5.22
CA LEU A 81 -3.81 -19.26 5.03
C LEU A 81 -2.42 -19.65 4.53
N LYS A 82 -1.94 -18.95 3.49
CA LYS A 82 -0.57 -19.08 2.97
C LYS A 82 0.05 -17.72 2.69
N PHE A 83 1.37 -17.64 2.79
CA PHE A 83 2.16 -16.46 2.43
C PHE A 83 3.28 -16.85 1.48
N THR A 84 3.46 -16.03 0.43
CA THR A 84 4.47 -16.27 -0.60
C THR A 84 5.24 -14.98 -0.89
N HIS A 85 6.57 -15.08 -0.91
CA HIS A 85 7.42 -14.01 -1.40
C HIS A 85 7.26 -13.91 -2.92
N LEU A 86 6.55 -12.90 -3.38
CA LEU A 86 6.27 -12.67 -4.79
C LEU A 86 6.02 -11.18 -5.06
N ASP A 87 6.74 -10.64 -6.04
CA ASP A 87 6.47 -9.30 -6.57
C ASP A 87 5.13 -9.31 -7.34
N ILE A 88 4.22 -8.40 -6.98
CA ILE A 88 2.91 -8.20 -7.64
C ILE A 88 3.06 -8.10 -9.17
N ASN A 89 4.12 -7.46 -9.65
CA ASN A 89 4.36 -7.32 -11.10
C ASN A 89 4.71 -8.64 -11.79
N LYS A 90 5.15 -9.63 -11.04
CA LYS A 90 5.53 -10.97 -11.54
C LYS A 90 4.45 -12.02 -11.31
N MET A 91 3.31 -11.66 -10.72
CA MET A 91 2.22 -12.62 -10.53
C MET A 91 1.68 -13.11 -11.88
N ASN A 92 1.44 -14.41 -11.97
CA ASN A 92 0.92 -15.08 -13.17
C ASN A 92 -0.15 -16.12 -12.79
N PHE A 93 -1.14 -15.68 -12.03
CA PHE A 93 -2.31 -16.49 -11.69
C PHE A 93 -3.35 -16.42 -12.81
N GLU A 94 -4.19 -17.45 -12.94
CA GLU A 94 -5.22 -17.52 -13.95
C GLU A 94 -6.49 -18.19 -13.41
N ASN A 95 -7.61 -17.44 -13.36
CA ASN A 95 -8.93 -17.92 -12.91
C ASN A 95 -8.90 -18.64 -11.54
N GLU A 96 -8.13 -18.11 -10.58
CA GLU A 96 -7.91 -18.75 -9.28
C GLU A 96 -8.66 -18.10 -8.13
N PHE A 97 -8.96 -16.78 -8.22
CA PHE A 97 -9.44 -16.02 -7.07
C PHE A 97 -10.86 -15.47 -7.27
N ASP A 98 -11.66 -15.56 -6.20
CA ASP A 98 -12.97 -14.92 -6.13
C ASP A 98 -12.85 -13.46 -5.69
N LEU A 99 -11.82 -13.12 -4.90
CA LEU A 99 -11.50 -11.77 -4.45
C LEU A 99 -9.99 -11.50 -4.54
N ILE A 100 -9.61 -10.38 -5.14
CA ILE A 100 -8.26 -9.83 -5.02
C ILE A 100 -8.35 -8.55 -4.17
N PHE A 101 -7.78 -8.63 -2.99
CA PHE A 101 -7.73 -7.57 -1.99
C PHE A 101 -6.37 -6.86 -2.04
N SER A 102 -6.34 -5.58 -1.69
CA SER A 102 -5.11 -4.86 -1.35
C SER A 102 -5.40 -3.64 -0.48
N ASN A 103 -4.62 -3.45 0.56
CA ASN A 103 -4.68 -2.24 1.36
C ASN A 103 -3.29 -1.63 1.57
N ALA A 104 -3.16 -0.34 1.27
CA ALA A 104 -1.96 0.48 1.48
C ALA A 104 -0.67 -0.03 0.81
N ALA A 105 -0.76 -0.80 -0.29
CA ALA A 105 0.37 -1.36 -1.00
C ALA A 105 0.52 -0.88 -2.46
N LEU A 106 -0.58 -0.72 -3.21
CA LEU A 106 -0.50 -0.57 -4.66
C LEU A 106 0.14 0.74 -5.14
N HIS A 107 0.26 1.77 -4.31
CA HIS A 107 1.03 2.96 -4.67
C HIS A 107 2.53 2.70 -4.87
N TRP A 108 3.06 1.54 -4.45
CA TRP A 108 4.40 1.08 -4.76
C TRP A 108 4.53 0.46 -6.16
N VAL A 109 3.42 0.10 -6.80
CA VAL A 109 3.39 -0.45 -8.17
C VAL A 109 3.40 0.70 -9.16
N LYS A 110 4.28 0.65 -10.17
CA LYS A 110 4.39 1.71 -11.19
C LYS A 110 3.46 1.49 -12.36
N ASP A 111 3.35 0.26 -12.84
CA ASP A 111 2.52 -0.09 -14.00
C ASP A 111 1.16 -0.63 -13.54
N HIS A 112 0.25 0.29 -13.25
CA HIS A 112 -1.12 -0.05 -12.88
C HIS A 112 -1.95 -0.63 -14.03
N LYS A 113 -1.55 -0.40 -15.28
CA LYS A 113 -2.23 -1.05 -16.42
C LYS A 113 -1.91 -2.54 -16.44
N GLN A 114 -0.65 -2.90 -16.22
CA GLN A 114 -0.25 -4.31 -16.13
C GLN A 114 -0.80 -4.96 -14.87
N LEU A 115 -0.80 -4.28 -13.73
CA LEU A 115 -1.43 -4.74 -12.49
C LEU A 115 -2.91 -5.10 -12.71
N LEU A 116 -3.68 -4.22 -13.34
CA LEU A 116 -5.10 -4.46 -13.64
C LEU A 116 -5.30 -5.65 -14.59
N LYS A 117 -4.47 -5.78 -15.64
CA LYS A 117 -4.51 -6.94 -16.56
C LYS A 117 -4.22 -8.25 -15.84
N ASN A 118 -3.15 -8.29 -15.02
CA ASN A 118 -2.78 -9.47 -14.26
C ASN A 118 -3.88 -9.85 -13.25
N SER A 119 -4.46 -8.86 -12.57
CA SER A 119 -5.55 -9.09 -11.62
C SER A 119 -6.82 -9.59 -12.32
N TYR A 120 -7.16 -9.02 -13.47
CA TYR A 120 -8.30 -9.50 -14.27
C TYR A 120 -8.11 -10.96 -14.71
N LYS A 121 -6.88 -11.33 -15.15
CA LYS A 121 -6.53 -12.70 -15.52
C LYS A 121 -6.63 -13.66 -14.32
N ALA A 122 -6.17 -13.23 -13.15
CA ALA A 122 -6.16 -14.03 -11.93
C ALA A 122 -7.57 -14.26 -11.33
N LEU A 123 -8.53 -13.37 -11.63
CA LEU A 123 -9.91 -13.50 -11.16
C LEU A 123 -10.66 -14.61 -11.90
N LYS A 124 -11.44 -15.39 -11.17
CA LYS A 124 -12.51 -16.24 -11.70
C LYS A 124 -13.61 -15.39 -12.34
N ALA A 125 -14.50 -16.02 -13.11
CA ALA A 125 -15.74 -15.39 -13.56
C ALA A 125 -16.53 -14.82 -12.36
N CYS A 126 -17.08 -13.61 -12.51
CA CYS A 126 -17.73 -12.84 -11.43
C CYS A 126 -16.81 -12.47 -10.25
N GLY A 127 -15.53 -12.79 -10.30
CA GLY A 127 -14.54 -12.43 -9.28
C GLY A 127 -14.35 -10.91 -9.17
N LYS A 128 -13.88 -10.46 -8.02
CA LYS A 128 -13.89 -9.04 -7.65
C LYS A 128 -12.51 -8.55 -7.23
N ILE A 129 -12.25 -7.26 -7.44
CA ILE A 129 -11.15 -6.56 -6.77
C ILE A 129 -11.72 -5.62 -5.71
N LEU A 130 -11.00 -5.47 -4.61
CA LEU A 130 -11.30 -4.56 -3.51
C LEU A 130 -9.98 -3.95 -3.00
N TRP A 131 -9.66 -2.75 -3.47
CA TRP A 131 -8.39 -2.09 -3.23
C TRP A 131 -8.57 -0.74 -2.56
N ASP A 132 -7.65 -0.39 -1.65
CA ASP A 132 -7.56 0.94 -1.05
C ASP A 132 -6.08 1.32 -0.87
N PHE A 133 -5.63 2.38 -1.54
CA PHE A 133 -4.23 2.82 -1.52
C PHE A 133 -4.11 4.33 -1.69
N GLY A 134 -2.88 4.87 -1.58
CA GLY A 134 -2.61 6.30 -1.71
C GLY A 134 -2.96 6.82 -3.11
N GLY A 135 -3.88 7.77 -3.19
CA GLY A 135 -4.24 8.50 -4.40
C GLY A 135 -3.57 9.86 -4.52
N PHE A 136 -3.94 10.64 -5.52
CA PHE A 136 -3.39 11.98 -5.75
C PHE A 136 -3.56 12.88 -4.51
N GLY A 137 -2.48 13.55 -4.11
CA GLY A 137 -2.43 14.41 -2.93
C GLY A 137 -2.25 13.69 -1.58
N ASN A 138 -2.02 12.35 -1.59
CA ASN A 138 -1.71 11.61 -0.37
C ASN A 138 -0.34 12.02 0.20
N CYS A 139 -0.23 12.15 1.52
CA CYS A 139 0.99 12.55 2.24
C CYS A 139 1.57 13.88 1.73
N ALA A 140 0.71 14.87 1.48
CA ALA A 140 1.09 16.09 0.78
C ALA A 140 2.18 16.88 1.51
N ASN A 141 2.15 16.95 2.85
CA ASN A 141 3.19 17.63 3.62
C ASN A 141 4.54 16.92 3.48
N PHE A 142 4.55 15.59 3.64
CA PHE A 142 5.79 14.81 3.50
C PHE A 142 6.36 14.93 2.08
N ILE A 143 5.53 14.79 1.06
CA ILE A 143 5.96 14.88 -0.34
C ILE A 143 6.60 16.24 -0.63
N ASP A 144 6.00 17.32 -0.15
CA ASP A 144 6.51 18.68 -0.35
C ASP A 144 7.85 18.90 0.37
N VAL A 145 7.99 18.42 1.61
CA VAL A 145 9.24 18.49 2.37
C VAL A 145 10.34 17.66 1.69
N ILE A 146 10.06 16.43 1.33
CA ILE A 146 11.07 15.54 0.76
C ILE A 146 11.51 16.01 -0.64
N GLN A 147 10.60 16.52 -1.48
CA GLN A 147 10.94 17.07 -2.80
C GLN A 147 11.88 18.26 -2.69
N LYS A 148 11.64 19.17 -1.73
CA LYS A 148 12.54 20.28 -1.44
C LYS A 148 13.89 19.77 -0.97
N LYS A 149 13.91 18.83 0.00
CA LYS A 149 15.14 18.31 0.59
C LYS A 149 16.04 17.62 -0.43
N ILE A 150 15.52 16.75 -1.29
CA ILE A 150 16.30 16.05 -2.31
C ILE A 150 16.81 16.98 -3.43
N SER A 151 16.24 18.18 -3.58
CA SER A 151 16.68 19.20 -4.54
C SER A 151 17.73 20.15 -3.99
N GLU A 152 18.00 20.15 -2.68
CA GLU A 152 19.06 20.97 -2.08
C GLU A 152 20.45 20.58 -2.60
N HIS A 153 21.32 21.57 -2.72
CA HIS A 153 22.67 21.39 -3.30
C HIS A 153 23.46 20.22 -2.68
N ASN A 154 23.33 20.02 -1.38
CA ASN A 154 24.04 18.96 -0.65
C ASN A 154 23.57 17.55 -1.02
N TYR A 155 22.31 17.39 -1.44
CA TYR A 155 21.66 16.09 -1.67
C TYR A 155 21.33 15.82 -3.14
N ALA A 156 21.15 16.84 -3.97
CA ALA A 156 20.69 16.70 -5.35
C ALA A 156 21.55 15.73 -6.19
N GLN A 157 22.84 15.64 -5.92
CA GLN A 157 23.75 14.73 -6.62
C GLN A 157 23.38 13.25 -6.45
N TYR A 158 22.81 12.87 -5.32
CA TYR A 158 22.41 11.48 -5.01
C TYR A 158 21.05 11.10 -5.62
N PHE A 159 20.29 12.07 -6.09
CA PHE A 159 18.96 11.88 -6.64
C PHE A 159 18.86 12.14 -8.16
N LYS A 160 19.97 12.32 -8.88
CA LYS A 160 19.98 12.62 -10.33
C LYS A 160 19.28 11.56 -11.19
N ALA A 161 19.42 10.28 -10.82
CA ALA A 161 18.80 9.15 -11.51
C ALA A 161 17.73 8.47 -10.65
N TYR A 162 17.23 9.15 -9.62
CA TYR A 162 16.26 8.60 -8.70
C TYR A 162 14.87 8.56 -9.31
N GLU A 163 14.31 7.36 -9.38
CA GLU A 163 12.92 7.20 -9.75
C GLU A 163 12.03 7.38 -8.52
N TRP A 164 11.06 8.30 -8.62
CA TRP A 164 10.09 8.55 -7.56
C TRP A 164 9.41 7.24 -7.12
N PRO A 165 9.36 6.89 -5.82
CA PRO A 165 9.00 5.53 -5.41
C PRO A 165 7.53 5.19 -5.58
N TRP A 166 6.64 6.19 -5.61
CA TRP A 166 5.18 5.97 -5.60
C TRP A 166 4.52 6.38 -6.91
N PHE A 167 3.42 5.70 -7.21
CA PHE A 167 2.42 6.13 -8.17
C PHE A 167 1.09 6.30 -7.44
N MET A 168 0.63 7.53 -7.32
CA MET A 168 -0.59 7.94 -6.62
C MET A 168 -1.55 8.61 -7.60
N PRO A 169 -2.40 7.82 -8.29
CA PRO A 169 -3.26 8.31 -9.35
C PRO A 169 -4.43 9.13 -8.83
N SER A 170 -4.92 10.06 -9.66
CA SER A 170 -6.25 10.64 -9.49
C SER A 170 -7.34 9.63 -9.89
N LYS A 171 -8.58 9.86 -9.42
CA LYS A 171 -9.75 9.11 -9.83
C LYS A 171 -9.89 9.06 -11.36
N LYS A 172 -9.70 10.21 -12.04
CA LYS A 172 -9.81 10.30 -13.51
C LYS A 172 -8.79 9.38 -14.19
N GLN A 173 -7.52 9.46 -13.82
CA GLN A 173 -6.48 8.59 -14.38
C GLN A 173 -6.81 7.11 -14.17
N TYR A 174 -7.33 6.74 -13.00
CA TYR A 174 -7.65 5.36 -12.72
C TYR A 174 -8.89 4.87 -13.48
N MET A 175 -9.88 5.75 -13.70
CA MET A 175 -11.02 5.45 -14.58
C MET A 175 -10.55 5.12 -15.98
N ASP A 176 -9.59 5.89 -16.53
CA ASP A 176 -9.04 5.66 -17.87
C ASP A 176 -8.30 4.29 -17.95
N PHE A 177 -7.64 3.86 -16.87
CA PHE A 177 -6.97 2.56 -16.85
C PHE A 177 -7.97 1.40 -16.78
N ILE A 178 -8.92 1.45 -15.85
CA ILE A 178 -9.83 0.34 -15.55
C ILE A 178 -10.85 0.10 -16.67
N SER A 179 -11.31 1.18 -17.33
CA SER A 179 -12.26 1.09 -18.44
C SER A 179 -11.72 0.31 -19.64
N ALA A 180 -10.38 0.26 -19.81
CA ALA A 180 -9.72 -0.46 -20.90
C ALA A 180 -9.53 -1.97 -20.62
N ILE A 181 -9.91 -2.48 -19.44
CA ILE A 181 -9.61 -3.87 -19.03
C ILE A 181 -10.77 -4.84 -19.31
N GLY A 182 -12.01 -4.36 -19.30
CA GLY A 182 -13.18 -5.21 -19.56
C GLY A 182 -13.91 -5.70 -18.31
N PHE A 183 -13.74 -5.05 -17.17
CA PHE A 183 -14.59 -5.30 -16.00
C PHE A 183 -16.06 -4.97 -16.32
N SER A 184 -16.99 -5.83 -15.86
CA SER A 184 -18.43 -5.62 -16.09
C SER A 184 -18.99 -4.44 -15.31
N SER A 185 -18.42 -4.17 -14.16
CA SER A 185 -18.74 -3.01 -13.33
C SER A 185 -17.54 -2.57 -12.52
N TYR A 186 -17.45 -1.26 -12.23
CA TYR A 186 -16.47 -0.74 -11.29
C TYR A 186 -16.95 0.54 -10.62
N THR A 187 -16.43 0.77 -9.42
CA THR A 187 -16.60 2.00 -8.66
C THR A 187 -15.26 2.48 -8.15
N ILE A 188 -14.97 3.77 -8.33
CA ILE A 188 -13.75 4.42 -7.84
C ILE A 188 -14.18 5.59 -6.95
N LYS A 189 -13.73 5.55 -5.67
CA LYS A 189 -14.03 6.60 -4.68
C LYS A 189 -12.73 7.21 -4.18
N GLU A 190 -12.65 8.54 -4.17
CA GLU A 190 -11.61 9.26 -3.43
C GLU A 190 -12.07 9.44 -1.99
N ARG A 191 -11.18 9.25 -1.05
CA ARG A 191 -11.47 9.34 0.40
C ARG A 191 -10.39 10.15 1.10
N ASN A 192 -10.83 11.10 1.92
CA ASN A 192 -9.97 11.82 2.83
C ASN A 192 -9.92 11.06 4.16
N LYS A 193 -8.74 10.66 4.56
CA LYS A 193 -8.47 9.93 5.80
C LYS A 193 -7.39 10.67 6.61
N ASP A 194 -7.48 11.99 6.62
CA ASP A 194 -6.55 12.90 7.31
C ASP A 194 -6.28 12.46 8.75
N ARG A 195 -5.05 12.64 9.21
CA ARG A 195 -4.61 12.21 10.53
C ARG A 195 -3.98 13.35 11.32
N TYR A 196 -4.28 13.32 12.61
CA TYR A 196 -3.58 14.08 13.63
C TYR A 196 -2.81 13.09 14.50
N PHE A 197 -1.49 13.19 14.50
CA PHE A 197 -0.62 12.43 15.38
C PHE A 197 -0.57 13.14 16.73
N SER A 198 -0.73 12.40 17.81
CA SER A 198 -0.89 12.97 19.16
C SER A 198 0.36 13.70 19.66
N ASN A 199 1.54 13.36 19.12
CA ASN A 199 2.82 13.94 19.50
C ASN A 199 3.89 13.74 18.43
N ALA A 200 5.02 14.44 18.59
CA ALA A 200 6.16 14.36 17.68
C ALA A 200 6.69 12.92 17.50
N SER A 201 6.72 12.11 18.56
CA SER A 201 7.24 10.75 18.49
C SER A 201 6.40 9.84 17.60
N GLU A 202 5.08 10.01 17.56
CA GLU A 202 4.20 9.28 16.65
C GLU A 202 4.42 9.72 15.21
N MET A 203 4.53 11.01 14.96
CA MET A 203 4.83 11.57 13.63
C MET A 203 6.18 11.04 13.11
N ILE A 204 7.22 11.05 13.96
CA ILE A 204 8.56 10.60 13.61
C ILE A 204 8.52 9.10 13.25
N ARG A 205 7.85 8.24 14.05
CA ARG A 205 7.72 6.81 13.72
C ARG A 205 7.08 6.57 12.36
N TRP A 206 6.06 7.35 12.04
CA TRP A 206 5.42 7.28 10.73
C TRP A 206 6.34 7.75 9.60
N ILE A 207 7.11 8.83 9.80
CA ILE A 207 8.08 9.32 8.81
C ILE A 207 9.15 8.24 8.55
N ASP A 208 9.71 7.67 9.61
CA ASP A 208 10.86 6.77 9.54
C ASP A 208 10.57 5.46 8.79
N GLN A 209 9.37 4.90 8.90
CA GLN A 209 9.10 3.58 8.34
C GLN A 209 8.46 3.59 6.95
N PRO A 210 7.24 4.07 6.71
CA PRO A 210 6.71 3.96 5.36
C PRO A 210 7.27 5.02 4.39
N CYS A 211 7.74 6.18 4.91
CA CYS A 211 7.98 7.31 4.04
C CYS A 211 9.46 7.52 3.68
N LEU A 212 10.36 7.49 4.65
CA LEU A 212 11.75 7.92 4.47
C LEU A 212 12.66 6.83 3.90
N VAL A 213 12.32 5.55 4.09
CA VAL A 213 13.14 4.40 3.68
C VAL A 213 13.60 4.48 2.21
N PRO A 214 12.76 4.80 1.22
CA PRO A 214 13.19 4.88 -0.18
C PRO A 214 14.29 5.90 -0.45
N PHE A 215 14.25 7.01 0.29
CA PHE A 215 15.17 8.13 0.11
C PHE A 215 16.51 7.87 0.81
N LEU A 216 16.47 7.29 2.01
CA LEU A 216 17.70 6.94 2.75
C LEU A 216 18.58 5.91 1.99
N LYS A 217 18.02 5.11 1.09
CA LYS A 217 18.80 4.19 0.24
C LYS A 217 19.74 4.92 -0.73
N GLN A 218 19.40 6.16 -1.11
CA GLN A 218 20.20 6.96 -2.03
C GLN A 218 21.33 7.74 -1.32
N ILE A 219 21.21 7.93 -0.02
CA ILE A 219 22.13 8.74 0.79
C ILE A 219 23.30 7.88 1.28
N PRO A 220 24.56 8.34 1.16
CA PRO A 220 25.73 7.71 1.78
C PRO A 220 25.54 7.50 3.27
N GLN A 221 26.11 6.42 3.82
CA GLN A 221 25.87 6.01 5.19
C GLN A 221 26.17 7.13 6.22
N GLU A 222 27.23 7.88 6.00
CA GLU A 222 27.68 9.00 6.85
C GLU A 222 26.71 10.20 6.87
N LEU A 223 25.87 10.35 5.84
CA LEU A 223 24.92 11.46 5.72
C LEU A 223 23.49 11.08 6.08
N LYS A 224 23.20 9.78 6.25
CA LYS A 224 21.83 9.31 6.47
C LYS A 224 21.15 9.92 7.68
N GLU A 225 21.86 9.99 8.80
CA GLU A 225 21.28 10.52 10.04
C GLU A 225 21.05 12.03 9.92
N THR A 226 22.00 12.79 9.32
CA THR A 226 21.83 14.22 9.08
C THR A 226 20.61 14.47 8.19
N PHE A 227 20.52 13.78 7.05
CA PHE A 227 19.38 13.89 6.14
C PHE A 227 18.06 13.57 6.84
N ARG A 228 18.02 12.48 7.61
CA ARG A 228 16.85 12.08 8.38
C ARG A 228 16.42 13.17 9.36
N GLN A 229 17.35 13.72 10.16
CA GLN A 229 17.06 14.77 11.15
C GLN A 229 16.54 16.06 10.51
N GLU A 230 17.11 16.45 9.38
CA GLU A 230 16.66 17.62 8.63
C GLU A 230 15.23 17.46 8.10
N VAL A 231 14.91 16.28 7.52
CA VAL A 231 13.54 15.98 7.05
C VAL A 231 12.55 15.98 8.23
N ILE A 232 12.90 15.33 9.34
CA ILE A 232 12.06 15.30 10.56
C ILE A 232 11.82 16.71 11.08
N THR A 233 12.87 17.54 11.19
CA THR A 233 12.75 18.90 11.69
C THR A 233 11.78 19.74 10.84
N GLU A 234 11.92 19.68 9.52
CA GLU A 234 11.02 20.40 8.61
C GLU A 234 9.58 19.86 8.66
N MET A 235 9.42 18.54 8.77
CA MET A 235 8.10 17.93 8.92
C MET A 235 7.42 18.35 10.22
N LEU A 236 8.10 18.28 11.35
CA LEU A 236 7.54 18.69 12.64
C LEU A 236 7.13 20.19 12.63
N LYS A 237 8.02 21.05 12.11
CA LYS A 237 7.72 22.48 11.97
C LYS A 237 6.49 22.75 11.10
N ARG A 238 6.38 22.04 9.98
CA ARG A 238 5.30 22.24 8.99
C ARG A 238 3.95 21.72 9.48
N THR A 239 3.94 20.61 10.22
CA THR A 239 2.72 19.86 10.52
C THR A 239 2.18 20.11 11.92
N GLN A 240 2.94 20.75 12.80
CA GLN A 240 2.51 21.09 14.16
C GLN A 240 1.27 21.98 14.16
N GLN A 241 0.29 21.61 14.99
CA GLN A 241 -0.95 22.34 15.18
C GLN A 241 -0.89 23.14 16.50
N PRO A 242 -1.77 24.14 16.68
CA PRO A 242 -1.81 24.95 17.91
C PRO A 242 -2.07 24.15 19.20
N ASP A 243 -2.73 23.01 19.10
CA ASP A 243 -3.01 22.07 20.20
C ASP A 243 -1.88 21.09 20.51
N GLY A 244 -0.74 21.19 19.80
CA GLY A 244 0.43 20.34 19.97
C GLY A 244 0.37 19.03 19.19
N THR A 245 -0.71 18.75 18.46
CA THR A 245 -0.79 17.62 17.54
C THR A 245 -0.04 17.90 16.22
N TYR A 246 0.10 16.90 15.36
CA TYR A 246 0.78 17.02 14.07
C TYR A 246 -0.13 16.48 12.96
N PHE A 247 -0.39 17.28 11.93
CA PHE A 247 -1.33 16.98 10.86
C PHE A 247 -0.66 16.43 9.61
N GLU A 248 -1.20 15.34 9.03
CA GLU A 248 -0.86 14.92 7.68
C GLU A 248 -2.11 14.57 6.88
N ALA A 249 -2.09 14.98 5.61
CA ALA A 249 -3.17 14.73 4.66
C ALA A 249 -3.06 13.31 4.08
N PHE A 250 -4.07 12.49 4.31
CA PHE A 250 -4.17 11.18 3.68
C PHE A 250 -5.29 11.17 2.64
N ARG A 251 -4.92 11.10 1.37
CA ARG A 251 -5.81 10.99 0.22
C ARG A 251 -5.74 9.56 -0.30
N ARG A 252 -6.87 8.87 -0.22
CA ARG A 252 -6.98 7.45 -0.58
C ARG A 252 -7.84 7.31 -1.80
N ILE A 253 -7.50 6.35 -2.66
CA ILE A 253 -8.36 5.90 -3.75
C ILE A 253 -8.83 4.48 -3.44
N ARG A 254 -10.15 4.29 -3.43
CA ARG A 254 -10.79 2.99 -3.19
C ARG A 254 -11.41 2.50 -4.49
N ILE A 255 -11.12 1.25 -4.83
CA ILE A 255 -11.54 0.64 -6.08
C ILE A 255 -12.26 -0.66 -5.76
N TYR A 256 -13.43 -0.77 -6.34
CA TYR A 256 -14.18 -2.01 -6.43
C TYR A 256 -14.44 -2.27 -7.91
N ALA A 257 -14.16 -3.47 -8.41
CA ALA A 257 -14.56 -3.87 -9.76
C ALA A 257 -14.87 -5.37 -9.81
N GLN A 258 -15.67 -5.78 -10.79
CA GLN A 258 -16.11 -7.15 -10.97
C GLN A 258 -15.80 -7.62 -12.40
N LYS A 259 -15.19 -8.80 -12.51
CA LYS A 259 -14.97 -9.49 -13.79
C LYS A 259 -16.31 -9.96 -14.36
N GLN A 260 -16.42 -9.98 -15.68
CA GLN A 260 -17.61 -10.49 -16.37
C GLN A 260 -17.90 -11.95 -16.02
N GLU A 261 -19.16 -12.32 -16.12
CA GLU A 261 -19.55 -13.72 -16.15
C GLU A 261 -19.08 -14.35 -17.47
N GLU A 262 -18.55 -15.57 -17.44
CA GLU A 262 -18.24 -16.28 -18.68
C GLU A 262 -19.56 -16.65 -19.36
N THR A 263 -19.85 -16.02 -20.49
CA THR A 263 -20.93 -16.49 -21.38
C THR A 263 -20.51 -17.85 -21.93
N ARG A 264 -21.29 -18.88 -21.57
CA ARG A 264 -21.17 -20.23 -22.14
C ARG A 264 -21.48 -20.23 -23.62
#